data_ecd42a419160c5ffcb072d22ff826d33
#
_entry.id   ecd42a419160c5ffcb072d22ff826d33
#
_cell.length_a   1.000
_cell.length_b   1.000
_cell.length_c   1.000
_cell.angle_alpha   90.00
_cell.angle_beta   90.00
_cell.angle_gamma   90.00
#
_symmetry.space_group_name_H-M   'P 1'
#
loop_
_entity.id
_entity.type
_entity.pdbx_description
1 polymer ?
#
loop_
_entity_poly.entity_id
_entity_poly.type
_entity_poly.pdbx_seq_one_letter_code
_entity_poly.pdbx_strand_id
1 'polypeptide(L)'
;IVIIGGGVGGTSVAYHLAQLGATDVVLVDRNDLTSGSTFHSAGMVGQLRADPTLTRMNMHSANLYRELQKTDTPPSWVECGSIKIASTTERMDEIRRQIGWAKTFGLDLHEISTAEVKERIPYINLDGVVGACIMTTDGQVDPSQLALSMAAGARKAGIQIHTFTRVTAINTKDGRVCSVETDKGEIECEIVVNCGGIY
;
A
#
# COMPACT_ATOMS: atom_id res chain seq x y z
N ILE A 1 16.23 -14.80 -7.14
CA ILE A 1 15.95 -13.35 -6.87
C ILE A 1 16.09 -13.11 -5.38
N VAL A 2 16.82 -12.06 -4.97
CA VAL A 2 16.88 -11.62 -3.57
C VAL A 2 16.18 -10.27 -3.43
N ILE A 3 15.23 -10.18 -2.47
CA ILE A 3 14.54 -8.95 -2.10
C ILE A 3 15.12 -8.48 -0.76
N ILE A 4 15.61 -7.24 -0.71
CA ILE A 4 16.20 -6.63 0.49
C ILE A 4 15.17 -5.69 1.12
N GLY A 5 14.69 -6.01 2.32
CA GLY A 5 13.72 -5.20 3.08
C GLY A 5 12.34 -5.80 3.16
N GLY A 6 11.85 -6.00 4.38
CA GLY A 6 10.56 -6.64 4.72
C GLY A 6 9.45 -5.64 5.07
N GLY A 7 9.54 -4.40 4.57
CA GLY A 7 8.44 -3.46 4.61
C GLY A 7 7.38 -3.74 3.55
N VAL A 8 6.36 -2.87 3.44
CA VAL A 8 5.25 -3.03 2.49
C VAL A 8 5.74 -3.16 1.03
N GLY A 9 6.83 -2.47 0.65
CA GLY A 9 7.42 -2.59 -0.69
C GLY A 9 7.95 -3.98 -0.97
N GLY A 10 8.82 -4.51 -0.10
CA GLY A 10 9.43 -5.83 -0.30
C GLY A 10 8.44 -6.98 -0.18
N THR A 11 7.53 -6.93 0.78
CA THR A 11 6.47 -7.95 0.91
C THR A 11 5.50 -7.94 -0.27
N SER A 12 5.21 -6.75 -0.83
CA SER A 12 4.42 -6.61 -2.06
C SER A 12 5.15 -7.22 -3.26
N VAL A 13 6.45 -6.95 -3.44
CA VAL A 13 7.24 -7.55 -4.52
C VAL A 13 7.25 -9.07 -4.38
N ALA A 14 7.52 -9.61 -3.18
CA ALA A 14 7.51 -11.04 -2.93
C ALA A 14 6.13 -11.67 -3.27
N TYR A 15 5.05 -11.04 -2.81
CA TYR A 15 3.69 -11.51 -3.08
C TYR A 15 3.39 -11.56 -4.58
N HIS A 16 3.70 -10.48 -5.32
CA HIS A 16 3.38 -10.42 -6.74
C HIS A 16 4.29 -11.32 -7.59
N LEU A 17 5.56 -11.49 -7.22
CA LEU A 17 6.43 -12.47 -7.86
C LEU A 17 5.88 -13.89 -7.69
N ALA A 18 5.38 -14.22 -6.48
CA ALA A 18 4.71 -15.50 -6.23
C ALA A 18 3.47 -15.69 -7.12
N GLN A 19 2.64 -14.66 -7.26
CA GLN A 19 1.46 -14.69 -8.14
C GLN A 19 1.83 -14.86 -9.62
N LEU A 20 3.01 -14.40 -10.03
CA LEU A 20 3.55 -14.58 -11.37
C LEU A 20 4.28 -15.93 -11.56
N GLY A 21 4.30 -16.78 -10.52
CA GLY A 21 4.93 -18.10 -10.57
C GLY A 21 6.44 -18.13 -10.29
N ALA A 22 7.04 -17.01 -9.90
CA ALA A 22 8.44 -16.96 -9.49
C ALA A 22 8.57 -17.38 -8.02
N THR A 23 9.08 -18.59 -7.78
CA THR A 23 9.21 -19.17 -6.42
C THR A 23 10.66 -19.26 -5.94
N ASP A 24 11.64 -19.17 -6.84
CA ASP A 24 13.06 -19.05 -6.49
C ASP A 24 13.40 -17.62 -6.07
N VAL A 25 12.80 -17.22 -4.95
CA VAL A 25 12.85 -15.87 -4.39
C VAL A 25 13.08 -15.94 -2.89
N VAL A 26 13.98 -15.11 -2.41
CA VAL A 26 14.29 -14.95 -0.98
C VAL A 26 14.09 -13.48 -0.60
N LEU A 27 13.36 -13.21 0.45
CA LEU A 27 13.27 -11.89 1.06
C LEU A 27 14.06 -11.89 2.37
N VAL A 28 14.93 -10.91 2.54
CA VAL A 28 15.72 -10.72 3.76
C VAL A 28 15.45 -9.36 4.39
N ASP A 29 15.36 -9.31 5.71
CA ASP A 29 15.32 -8.06 6.47
C ASP A 29 16.25 -8.15 7.68
N ARG A 30 16.94 -7.04 7.98
CA ARG A 30 17.85 -6.96 9.14
C ARG A 30 17.13 -7.01 10.50
N ASN A 31 15.85 -6.68 10.50
CA ASN A 31 14.97 -6.69 11.69
C ASN A 31 13.76 -7.60 11.44
N ASP A 32 12.71 -7.44 12.22
CA ASP A 32 11.44 -8.07 11.94
C ASP A 32 10.71 -7.36 10.80
N LEU A 33 9.75 -8.06 10.17
CA LEU A 33 8.93 -7.44 9.11
C LEU A 33 8.24 -6.19 9.63
N THR A 34 8.08 -5.21 8.76
CA THR A 34 7.39 -3.92 9.01
C THR A 34 8.06 -2.97 9.98
N SER A 35 9.19 -3.32 10.58
CA SER A 35 9.88 -2.52 11.61
C SER A 35 10.44 -1.16 11.14
N GLY A 36 10.43 -0.89 9.83
CA GLY A 36 10.85 0.40 9.24
C GLY A 36 9.70 1.40 9.10
N SER A 37 9.63 2.12 7.97
CA SER A 37 8.62 3.15 7.72
C SER A 37 7.19 2.62 7.63
N THR A 38 6.99 1.33 7.38
CA THR A 38 5.67 0.73 7.14
C THR A 38 4.72 0.95 8.32
N PHE A 39 5.13 0.65 9.54
CA PHE A 39 4.25 0.78 10.71
C PHE A 39 3.95 2.23 11.11
N HIS A 40 4.70 3.21 10.59
CA HIS A 40 4.44 4.63 10.81
C HIS A 40 3.37 5.21 9.89
N SER A 41 2.91 4.45 8.89
CA SER A 41 1.88 4.92 7.97
C SER A 41 0.52 5.03 8.67
N ALA A 42 -0.24 6.08 8.33
CA ALA A 42 -1.61 6.26 8.84
C ALA A 42 -2.61 5.23 8.29
N GLY A 43 -2.23 4.44 7.28
CA GLY A 43 -3.10 3.43 6.69
C GLY A 43 -4.28 3.95 5.87
N MET A 44 -4.34 5.25 5.59
CA MET A 44 -5.41 5.85 4.80
C MET A 44 -5.23 5.51 3.31
N VAL A 45 -6.27 4.95 2.71
CA VAL A 45 -6.27 4.50 1.31
C VAL A 45 -7.30 5.30 0.52
N GLY A 46 -6.82 6.33 -0.18
CA GLY A 46 -7.62 7.13 -1.10
C GLY A 46 -7.28 6.78 -2.55
N GLN A 47 -8.29 6.55 -3.39
CA GLN A 47 -8.09 6.06 -4.75
C GLN A 47 -7.81 7.17 -5.75
N LEU A 48 -8.58 8.28 -5.71
CA LEU A 48 -8.47 9.37 -6.67
C LEU A 48 -7.20 10.20 -6.44
N ARG A 49 -6.43 10.41 -7.51
CA ARG A 49 -5.26 11.31 -7.56
C ARG A 49 -5.37 12.26 -8.75
N ALA A 50 -4.56 13.30 -8.75
CA ALA A 50 -4.48 14.24 -9.89
C ALA A 50 -3.90 13.59 -11.16
N ASP A 51 -3.09 12.55 -10.99
CA ASP A 51 -2.50 11.77 -12.08
C ASP A 51 -3.31 10.49 -12.38
N PRO A 52 -3.61 10.21 -13.68
CA PRO A 52 -4.37 9.01 -14.05
C PRO A 52 -3.70 7.69 -13.68
N THR A 53 -2.37 7.61 -13.82
CA THR A 53 -1.62 6.40 -13.54
C THR A 53 -1.67 6.09 -12.05
N LEU A 54 -1.44 7.10 -11.21
CA LEU A 54 -1.54 6.95 -9.75
C LEU A 54 -2.96 6.59 -9.31
N THR A 55 -3.99 7.14 -9.97
CA THR A 55 -5.38 6.76 -9.70
C THR A 55 -5.61 5.27 -9.97
N ARG A 56 -5.19 4.78 -11.15
CA ARG A 56 -5.32 3.35 -11.49
C ARG A 56 -4.53 2.44 -10.55
N MET A 57 -3.31 2.84 -10.17
CA MET A 57 -2.49 2.09 -9.20
C MET A 57 -3.18 2.00 -7.84
N ASN A 58 -3.76 3.10 -7.35
CA ASN A 58 -4.48 3.12 -6.07
C ASN A 58 -5.77 2.29 -6.13
N MET A 59 -6.50 2.34 -7.25
CA MET A 59 -7.67 1.46 -7.46
C MET A 59 -7.28 -0.01 -7.45
N HIS A 60 -6.17 -0.37 -8.12
CA HIS A 60 -5.64 -1.73 -8.09
C HIS A 60 -5.28 -2.14 -6.64
N SER A 61 -4.61 -1.26 -5.89
CA SER A 61 -4.25 -1.51 -4.51
C SER A 61 -5.48 -1.74 -3.62
N ALA A 62 -6.51 -0.87 -3.73
CA ALA A 62 -7.75 -1.04 -2.97
C ALA A 62 -8.46 -2.37 -3.30
N ASN A 63 -8.47 -2.77 -4.57
CA ASN A 63 -9.01 -4.07 -4.98
C ASN A 63 -8.21 -5.24 -4.39
N LEU A 64 -6.87 -5.15 -4.43
CA LEU A 64 -6.01 -6.15 -3.80
C LEU A 64 -6.30 -6.27 -2.29
N TYR A 65 -6.49 -5.17 -1.59
CA TYR A 65 -6.77 -5.20 -0.14
C TYR A 65 -8.11 -5.86 0.17
N ARG A 66 -9.14 -5.64 -0.68
CA ARG A 66 -10.43 -6.37 -0.60
C ARG A 66 -10.25 -7.87 -0.78
N GLU A 67 -9.40 -8.29 -1.73
CA GLU A 67 -9.12 -9.72 -1.94
C GLU A 67 -8.31 -10.32 -0.78
N LEU A 68 -7.29 -9.63 -0.30
CA LEU A 68 -6.50 -10.07 0.84
C LEU A 68 -7.36 -10.17 2.12
N GLN A 69 -8.38 -9.34 2.28
CA GLN A 69 -9.32 -9.39 3.42
C GLN A 69 -10.08 -10.73 3.52
N LYS A 70 -10.16 -11.48 2.41
CA LYS A 70 -10.82 -12.79 2.34
C LYS A 70 -9.88 -13.96 2.67
N THR A 71 -8.61 -13.69 2.93
CA THR A 71 -7.58 -14.71 3.22
C THR A 71 -7.50 -15.05 4.71
N ASP A 72 -6.73 -16.06 5.05
CA ASP A 72 -6.49 -16.49 6.44
C ASP A 72 -5.72 -15.45 7.27
N THR A 73 -5.08 -14.49 6.61
CA THR A 73 -4.30 -13.40 7.24
C THR A 73 -4.79 -12.04 6.70
N PRO A 74 -5.97 -11.57 7.10
CA PRO A 74 -6.56 -10.36 6.56
C PRO A 74 -5.77 -9.11 6.97
N PRO A 75 -5.65 -8.08 6.10
CA PRO A 75 -4.91 -6.85 6.37
C PRO A 75 -5.68 -5.83 7.22
N SER A 76 -6.80 -6.19 7.83
CA SER A 76 -7.72 -5.27 8.53
C SER A 76 -8.21 -4.12 7.62
N TRP A 77 -8.56 -4.46 6.38
CA TRP A 77 -9.16 -3.51 5.45
C TRP A 77 -10.59 -3.15 5.87
N VAL A 78 -10.85 -1.86 6.00
CA VAL A 78 -12.19 -1.31 6.27
C VAL A 78 -12.53 -0.28 5.20
N GLU A 79 -13.57 -0.54 4.42
CA GLU A 79 -14.10 0.39 3.41
C GLU A 79 -15.04 1.39 4.09
N CYS A 80 -14.44 2.35 4.79
CA CYS A 80 -15.18 3.36 5.56
C CYS A 80 -15.55 4.62 4.75
N GLY A 81 -15.06 4.71 3.52
CA GLY A 81 -15.15 5.91 2.71
C GLY A 81 -14.18 7.00 3.14
N SER A 82 -14.15 8.09 2.36
CA SER A 82 -13.46 9.33 2.71
C SER A 82 -14.32 10.54 2.41
N ILE A 83 -14.35 11.52 3.32
CA ILE A 83 -15.12 12.75 3.17
C ILE A 83 -14.14 13.91 3.01
N LYS A 84 -14.38 14.76 2.01
CA LYS A 84 -13.70 16.05 1.84
C LYS A 84 -14.70 17.16 2.08
N ILE A 85 -14.32 18.14 2.89
CA ILE A 85 -15.12 19.33 3.16
C ILE A 85 -14.52 20.55 2.46
N ALA A 86 -15.36 21.50 2.09
CA ALA A 86 -14.98 22.79 1.52
C ALA A 86 -15.44 23.92 2.43
N SER A 87 -14.51 24.81 2.81
CA SER A 87 -14.80 26.02 3.59
C SER A 87 -14.87 27.27 2.70
N THR A 88 -14.66 27.13 1.39
CA THR A 88 -14.84 28.21 0.42
C THR A 88 -15.51 27.70 -0.86
N THR A 89 -16.10 28.63 -1.62
CA THR A 89 -16.75 28.34 -2.90
C THR A 89 -15.73 27.78 -3.91
N GLU A 90 -14.53 28.35 -3.96
CA GLU A 90 -13.46 27.92 -4.88
C GLU A 90 -13.05 26.49 -4.59
N ARG A 91 -12.99 26.12 -3.30
CA ARG A 91 -12.70 24.73 -2.91
C ARG A 91 -13.82 23.79 -3.30
N MET A 92 -15.07 24.24 -3.20
CA MET A 92 -16.20 23.44 -3.65
C MET A 92 -16.21 23.24 -5.17
N ASP A 93 -15.85 24.26 -5.94
CA ASP A 93 -15.71 24.14 -7.39
C ASP A 93 -14.60 23.18 -7.81
N GLU A 94 -13.50 23.16 -7.03
CA GLU A 94 -12.46 22.14 -7.24
C GLU A 94 -12.99 20.72 -6.92
N ILE A 95 -13.74 20.54 -5.86
CA ILE A 95 -14.38 19.27 -5.52
C ILE A 95 -15.29 18.82 -6.69
N ARG A 96 -16.07 19.71 -7.26
CA ARG A 96 -16.93 19.40 -8.42
C ARG A 96 -16.12 18.94 -9.63
N ARG A 97 -14.97 19.56 -9.90
CA ARG A 97 -14.03 19.09 -10.94
C ARG A 97 -13.49 17.69 -10.62
N GLN A 98 -13.15 17.43 -9.35
CA GLN A 98 -12.71 16.09 -8.92
C GLN A 98 -13.81 15.03 -9.06
N ILE A 99 -15.07 15.38 -8.84
CA ILE A 99 -16.22 14.49 -9.08
C ILE A 99 -16.33 14.14 -10.58
N GLY A 100 -16.20 15.15 -11.45
CA GLY A 100 -16.14 14.92 -12.90
C GLY A 100 -14.98 14.01 -13.30
N TRP A 101 -13.82 14.23 -12.72
CA TRP A 101 -12.62 13.43 -12.93
C TRP A 101 -12.78 11.98 -12.44
N ALA A 102 -13.33 11.78 -11.24
CA ALA A 102 -13.59 10.46 -10.66
C ALA A 102 -14.49 9.59 -11.55
N LYS A 103 -15.51 10.18 -12.18
CA LYS A 103 -16.41 9.49 -13.10
C LYS A 103 -15.68 8.86 -14.30
N THR A 104 -14.58 9.45 -14.77
CA THR A 104 -13.79 8.89 -15.89
C THR A 104 -13.10 7.58 -15.54
N PHE A 105 -12.96 7.27 -14.24
CA PHE A 105 -12.41 6.03 -13.71
C PHE A 105 -13.49 5.08 -13.17
N GLY A 106 -14.76 5.47 -13.20
CA GLY A 106 -15.85 4.70 -12.58
C GLY A 106 -15.84 4.75 -11.05
N LEU A 107 -15.18 5.76 -10.47
CA LEU A 107 -15.16 5.96 -9.02
C LEU A 107 -16.41 6.73 -8.57
N ASP A 108 -17.06 6.27 -7.49
CA ASP A 108 -18.24 6.88 -6.89
C ASP A 108 -17.84 7.99 -5.92
N LEU A 109 -17.49 9.15 -6.49
CA LEU A 109 -17.31 10.39 -5.75
C LEU A 109 -18.51 11.31 -6.02
N HIS A 110 -19.24 11.71 -5.00
CA HIS A 110 -20.43 12.58 -5.14
C HIS A 110 -20.55 13.60 -4.01
N GLU A 111 -21.28 14.69 -4.29
CA GLU A 111 -21.58 15.71 -3.28
C GLU A 111 -22.50 15.13 -2.20
N ILE A 112 -22.27 15.54 -0.96
CA ILE A 112 -23.13 15.30 0.18
C ILE A 112 -23.40 16.60 0.93
N SER A 113 -24.52 16.67 1.61
CA SER A 113 -24.89 17.81 2.45
C SER A 113 -24.07 17.85 3.75
N THR A 114 -23.98 19.02 4.35
CA THR A 114 -23.38 19.18 5.69
C THR A 114 -24.16 18.40 6.76
N ALA A 115 -25.45 18.19 6.58
CA ALA A 115 -26.27 17.35 7.45
C ALA A 115 -25.83 15.88 7.39
N GLU A 116 -25.61 15.35 6.18
CA GLU A 116 -25.09 13.98 5.99
C GLU A 116 -23.67 13.83 6.55
N VAL A 117 -22.82 14.87 6.42
CA VAL A 117 -21.49 14.86 7.07
C VAL A 117 -21.65 14.77 8.59
N LYS A 118 -22.55 15.55 9.18
CA LYS A 118 -22.80 15.55 10.64
C LYS A 118 -23.33 14.21 11.14
N GLU A 119 -24.20 13.58 10.37
CA GLU A 119 -24.70 12.24 10.69
C GLU A 119 -23.58 11.19 10.72
N ARG A 120 -22.69 11.23 9.73
CA ARG A 120 -21.57 10.28 9.63
C ARG A 120 -20.45 10.55 10.63
N ILE A 121 -20.21 11.84 10.93
CA ILE A 121 -19.14 12.30 11.83
C ILE A 121 -19.75 13.25 12.88
N PRO A 122 -20.39 12.72 13.94
CA PRO A 122 -21.12 13.55 14.92
C PRO A 122 -20.27 14.59 15.65
N TYR A 123 -18.95 14.38 15.73
CA TYR A 123 -18.02 15.26 16.46
C TYR A 123 -17.43 16.39 15.61
N ILE A 124 -17.69 16.42 14.29
CA ILE A 124 -17.11 17.43 13.41
C ILE A 124 -17.77 18.81 13.66
N ASN A 125 -16.96 19.86 13.70
CA ASN A 125 -17.44 21.23 13.59
C ASN A 125 -17.59 21.60 12.10
N LEU A 126 -18.77 22.06 11.71
CA LEU A 126 -19.12 22.43 10.34
C LEU A 126 -19.31 23.94 10.14
N ASP A 127 -18.93 24.75 11.14
CA ASP A 127 -18.99 26.20 11.01
C ASP A 127 -18.12 26.66 9.84
N GLY A 128 -18.70 27.43 8.92
CA GLY A 128 -18.02 27.92 7.72
C GLY A 128 -17.83 26.85 6.61
N VAL A 129 -18.35 25.65 6.77
CA VAL A 129 -18.33 24.63 5.71
C VAL A 129 -19.46 24.91 4.71
N VAL A 130 -19.10 25.10 3.43
CA VAL A 130 -20.04 25.43 2.35
C VAL A 130 -20.47 24.20 1.55
N GLY A 131 -19.78 23.07 1.70
CA GLY A 131 -20.13 21.83 1.02
C GLY A 131 -19.16 20.71 1.31
N ALA A 132 -19.51 19.51 0.85
CA ALA A 132 -18.71 18.31 1.03
C ALA A 132 -18.90 17.31 -0.11
N CYS A 133 -18.01 16.33 -0.21
CA CYS A 133 -18.18 15.15 -1.04
C CYS A 133 -17.71 13.90 -0.30
N ILE A 134 -18.20 12.75 -0.75
CA ILE A 134 -17.78 11.44 -0.24
C ILE A 134 -17.30 10.55 -1.37
N MET A 135 -16.20 9.84 -1.14
CA MET A 135 -15.78 8.67 -1.91
C MET A 135 -16.08 7.43 -1.10
N THR A 136 -17.10 6.68 -1.48
CA THR A 136 -17.62 5.56 -0.68
C THR A 136 -16.68 4.37 -0.63
N THR A 137 -15.87 4.19 -1.67
CA THR A 137 -14.97 3.04 -1.86
C THR A 137 -13.55 3.26 -1.35
N ASP A 138 -13.24 4.44 -0.82
CA ASP A 138 -12.01 4.67 -0.07
C ASP A 138 -12.06 3.97 1.30
N GLY A 139 -10.93 3.77 1.93
CA GLY A 139 -10.92 3.09 3.22
C GLY A 139 -9.62 3.26 3.99
N GLN A 140 -9.46 2.41 4.99
CA GLN A 140 -8.23 2.30 5.75
C GLN A 140 -7.80 0.84 5.88
N VAL A 141 -6.52 0.65 6.08
CA VAL A 141 -5.89 -0.65 6.31
C VAL A 141 -4.88 -0.51 7.43
N ASP A 142 -4.65 -1.56 8.21
CA ASP A 142 -3.47 -1.60 9.08
C ASP A 142 -2.23 -1.84 8.20
N PRO A 143 -1.26 -0.91 8.15
CA PRO A 143 -0.10 -1.03 7.27
C PRO A 143 0.78 -2.24 7.57
N SER A 144 0.91 -2.60 8.85
CA SER A 144 1.69 -3.76 9.26
C SER A 144 0.96 -5.06 8.91
N GLN A 145 -0.33 -5.14 9.20
CA GLN A 145 -1.14 -6.30 8.82
C GLN A 145 -1.19 -6.49 7.31
N LEU A 146 -1.23 -5.42 6.52
CA LEU A 146 -1.16 -5.50 5.06
C LEU A 146 0.14 -6.14 4.59
N ALA A 147 1.28 -5.69 5.10
CA ALA A 147 2.57 -6.25 4.73
C ALA A 147 2.70 -7.72 5.19
N LEU A 148 2.21 -8.04 6.38
CA LEU A 148 2.18 -9.41 6.91
C LEU A 148 1.24 -10.33 6.09
N SER A 149 0.10 -9.83 5.65
CA SER A 149 -0.82 -10.54 4.76
C SER A 149 -0.15 -10.92 3.44
N MET A 150 0.54 -9.96 2.81
CA MET A 150 1.31 -10.23 1.58
C MET A 150 2.47 -11.19 1.83
N ALA A 151 3.19 -11.05 2.94
CA ALA A 151 4.25 -11.97 3.31
C ALA A 151 3.73 -13.40 3.56
N ALA A 152 2.56 -13.55 4.18
CA ALA A 152 1.91 -14.85 4.37
C ALA A 152 1.54 -15.49 3.01
N GLY A 153 0.98 -14.70 2.08
CA GLY A 153 0.68 -15.17 0.74
C GLY A 153 1.92 -15.62 -0.03
N ALA A 154 3.03 -14.87 0.07
CA ALA A 154 4.31 -15.21 -0.52
C ALA A 154 4.89 -16.51 0.07
N ARG A 155 4.87 -16.68 1.41
CA ARG A 155 5.29 -17.92 2.07
C ARG A 155 4.46 -19.13 1.66
N LYS A 156 3.14 -18.97 1.55
CA LYS A 156 2.23 -20.04 1.10
C LYS A 156 2.55 -20.52 -0.31
N ALA A 157 3.11 -19.64 -1.15
CA ALA A 157 3.58 -19.97 -2.49
C ALA A 157 5.04 -20.49 -2.54
N GLY A 158 5.71 -20.63 -1.40
CA GLY A 158 7.06 -21.19 -1.30
C GLY A 158 8.20 -20.18 -1.22
N ILE A 159 7.93 -18.88 -1.24
CA ILE A 159 8.98 -17.85 -1.07
C ILE A 159 9.52 -17.89 0.37
N GLN A 160 10.85 -17.91 0.49
CA GLN A 160 11.55 -17.86 1.76
C GLN A 160 11.66 -16.41 2.26
N ILE A 161 11.33 -16.19 3.54
CA ILE A 161 11.44 -14.87 4.18
C ILE A 161 12.26 -15.02 5.47
N HIS A 162 13.42 -14.40 5.49
CA HIS A 162 14.36 -14.43 6.60
C HIS A 162 14.45 -13.05 7.25
N THR A 163 13.94 -12.96 8.48
CA THR A 163 14.11 -11.79 9.34
C THR A 163 15.43 -11.88 10.12
N PHE A 164 15.85 -10.75 10.72
CA PHE A 164 17.12 -10.62 11.45
C PHE A 164 18.31 -11.10 10.61
N THR A 165 18.28 -10.77 9.30
CA THR A 165 19.30 -11.13 8.33
C THR A 165 19.71 -9.86 7.59
N ARG A 166 20.85 -9.31 8.00
CA ARG A 166 21.35 -8.03 7.47
C ARG A 166 22.18 -8.29 6.21
N VAL A 167 21.83 -7.60 5.12
CA VAL A 167 22.67 -7.53 3.93
C VAL A 167 23.84 -6.60 4.20
N THR A 168 25.06 -7.05 3.91
CA THR A 168 26.29 -6.32 4.09
C THR A 168 26.94 -5.90 2.78
N ALA A 169 26.75 -6.68 1.71
CA ALA A 169 27.24 -6.34 0.36
C ALA A 169 26.37 -6.97 -0.73
N ILE A 170 26.47 -6.40 -1.93
CA ILE A 170 25.95 -6.98 -3.18
C ILE A 170 27.15 -7.21 -4.08
N ASN A 171 27.43 -8.46 -4.39
CA ASN A 171 28.56 -8.85 -5.20
C ASN A 171 28.20 -8.84 -6.68
N THR A 172 29.12 -8.32 -7.49
CA THR A 172 28.97 -8.28 -8.95
C THR A 172 30.20 -8.88 -9.63
N LYS A 173 29.98 -9.58 -10.72
CA LYS A 173 31.00 -10.10 -11.59
C LYS A 173 30.66 -9.76 -13.05
N ASP A 174 31.61 -9.20 -13.78
CA ASP A 174 31.40 -8.77 -15.18
C ASP A 174 30.19 -7.85 -15.39
N GLY A 175 29.94 -6.95 -14.42
CA GLY A 175 28.83 -6.00 -14.46
C GLY A 175 27.45 -6.58 -14.15
N ARG A 176 27.37 -7.83 -13.66
CA ARG A 176 26.12 -8.51 -13.26
C ARG A 176 26.16 -8.90 -11.80
N VAL A 177 25.02 -8.84 -11.13
CA VAL A 177 24.86 -9.36 -9.78
C VAL A 177 25.11 -10.87 -9.79
N CYS A 178 25.87 -11.36 -8.80
CA CYS A 178 26.11 -12.78 -8.63
C CYS A 178 25.73 -13.29 -7.23
N SER A 179 25.75 -12.44 -6.20
CA SER A 179 25.33 -12.83 -4.87
C SER A 179 25.05 -11.62 -3.97
N VAL A 180 24.45 -11.89 -2.82
CA VAL A 180 24.25 -10.95 -1.71
C VAL A 180 24.92 -11.54 -0.47
N GLU A 181 25.84 -10.78 0.14
CA GLU A 181 26.41 -11.14 1.45
C GLU A 181 25.46 -10.70 2.58
N THR A 182 25.31 -11.58 3.56
CA THR A 182 24.57 -11.28 4.78
C THR A 182 25.39 -11.60 6.02
N ASP A 183 24.98 -11.13 7.18
CA ASP A 183 25.58 -11.50 8.48
C ASP A 183 25.36 -12.98 8.85
N LYS A 184 24.62 -13.75 8.03
CA LYS A 184 24.37 -15.19 8.20
C LYS A 184 24.91 -16.06 7.07
N GLY A 185 25.59 -15.47 6.09
CA GLY A 185 26.15 -16.17 4.94
C GLY A 185 25.78 -15.51 3.62
N GLU A 186 26.23 -16.10 2.55
CA GLU A 186 26.06 -15.63 1.19
C GLU A 186 24.85 -16.29 0.52
N ILE A 187 24.12 -15.52 -0.28
CA ILE A 187 22.98 -15.99 -1.08
C ILE A 187 23.30 -15.72 -2.55
N GLU A 188 23.47 -16.75 -3.35
CA GLU A 188 23.65 -16.62 -4.79
C GLU A 188 22.39 -16.10 -5.47
N CYS A 189 22.52 -15.14 -6.38
CA CYS A 189 21.39 -14.58 -7.11
C CYS A 189 21.81 -13.84 -8.37
N GLU A 190 20.91 -13.74 -9.33
CA GLU A 190 21.10 -12.97 -10.57
C GLU A 190 20.36 -11.62 -10.52
N ILE A 191 19.40 -11.47 -9.61
CA ILE A 191 18.56 -10.27 -9.49
C ILE A 191 18.44 -9.88 -8.02
N VAL A 192 18.68 -8.60 -7.75
CA VAL A 192 18.44 -7.99 -6.45
C VAL A 192 17.39 -6.90 -6.59
N VAL A 193 16.37 -6.94 -5.73
CA VAL A 193 15.36 -5.88 -5.59
C VAL A 193 15.58 -5.17 -4.27
N ASN A 194 16.07 -3.94 -4.30
CA ASN A 194 16.31 -3.17 -3.10
C ASN A 194 15.01 -2.46 -2.65
N CYS A 195 14.44 -2.94 -1.55
CA CYS A 195 13.29 -2.38 -0.84
C CYS A 195 13.68 -1.95 0.60
N GLY A 196 14.93 -1.62 0.86
CA GLY A 196 15.50 -1.33 2.19
C GLY A 196 14.96 -0.06 2.88
N GLY A 197 14.12 0.72 2.22
CA GLY A 197 13.53 1.94 2.78
C GLY A 197 14.54 3.09 2.87
N ILE A 198 14.37 3.94 3.88
CA ILE A 198 15.19 5.14 4.10
C ILE A 198 16.34 4.93 5.10
N TYR A 199 16.53 3.73 5.62
CA TYR A 199 17.50 3.42 6.68
C TYR A 199 18.69 2.62 6.17
#